data_eb07033cb171ee6f575919861c4abc90
#
_entry.id   eb07033cb171ee6f575919861c4abc90
#
_cell.length_a   1.000
_cell.length_b   1.000
_cell.length_c   1.000
_cell.angle_alpha   90.00
_cell.angle_beta   90.00
_cell.angle_gamma   90.00
#
_symmetry.space_group_name_H-M   'P 1'
#
loop_
_entity.id
_entity.type
_entity.pdbx_description
1 polymer ?
#
loop_
_entity_poly.entity_id
_entity_poly.type
_entity_poly.pdbx_seq_one_letter_code
_entity_poly.pdbx_strand_id
1 'polypeptide(L)'
;MRATLISGAVKESRVCSFEGGKAKTLHPHSLVSMVLYAKDIVETDFLSLPPDTSVLQAAKAMATRHQGFAVVTTPDKGPVGIVTEWDVLAKVVAQARDPAHVHLGEIMTSALVSVDPNEGIDRVARLMAKDGTRRVLVVKNAKVMGVIRARTILARMRDYIDSVSAQIARSQLPLF
;
A
#
# COMPACT_ATOMS: atom_id res chain seq x y z
N MET A 1 -34.62 1.89 -32.90
CA MET A 1 -33.42 2.75 -33.02
C MET A 1 -32.22 2.00 -32.45
N ARG A 2 -31.26 1.70 -33.32
CA ARG A 2 -30.09 0.86 -33.02
C ARG A 2 -29.01 1.71 -32.33
N ALA A 3 -28.50 1.28 -31.17
CA ALA A 3 -27.31 1.83 -30.55
C ALA A 3 -26.08 1.05 -31.06
N THR A 4 -25.16 1.76 -31.71
CA THR A 4 -23.93 1.25 -32.29
C THR A 4 -22.86 1.16 -31.20
N LEU A 5 -22.35 -0.05 -30.98
CA LEU A 5 -21.13 -0.34 -30.20
C LEU A 5 -19.91 0.18 -30.96
N ILE A 6 -19.14 1.08 -30.36
CA ILE A 6 -17.81 1.45 -30.82
C ILE A 6 -16.78 0.64 -30.03
N SER A 7 -16.27 -0.40 -30.68
CA SER A 7 -15.11 -1.17 -30.25
C SER A 7 -13.84 -0.35 -30.54
N GLY A 8 -13.25 0.23 -29.49
CA GLY A 8 -11.95 0.90 -29.55
C GLY A 8 -10.81 -0.11 -29.38
N ALA A 9 -10.25 -0.59 -30.46
CA ALA A 9 -9.04 -1.40 -30.45
C ALA A 9 -7.84 -0.55 -29.98
N VAL A 10 -7.23 -0.94 -28.85
CA VAL A 10 -5.94 -0.41 -28.41
C VAL A 10 -4.88 -0.91 -29.39
N LYS A 11 -4.31 0.01 -30.19
CA LYS A 11 -3.16 -0.29 -31.05
C LYS A 11 -1.93 -0.56 -30.18
N GLU A 12 -1.46 -1.81 -30.20
CA GLU A 12 -0.14 -2.17 -29.69
C GLU A 12 0.94 -1.41 -30.48
N SER A 13 1.66 -0.54 -29.83
CA SER A 13 2.84 0.12 -30.40
C SER A 13 4.01 -0.87 -30.43
N ARG A 14 4.34 -1.35 -31.62
CA ARG A 14 5.53 -2.18 -31.85
C ARG A 14 6.77 -1.29 -31.84
N VAL A 15 7.65 -1.54 -30.89
CA VAL A 15 8.98 -0.90 -30.87
C VAL A 15 9.90 -1.73 -31.78
N CYS A 16 10.35 -1.16 -32.89
CA CYS A 16 11.33 -1.79 -33.78
C CYS A 16 12.71 -1.19 -33.51
N SER A 17 13.70 -2.02 -33.18
CA SER A 17 15.11 -1.63 -33.22
C SER A 17 15.75 -2.15 -34.51
N PHE A 18 16.59 -1.31 -35.14
CA PHE A 18 17.29 -1.66 -36.38
C PHE A 18 18.74 -2.02 -36.07
N GLU A 19 19.15 -3.25 -36.30
CA GLU A 19 20.54 -3.67 -36.40
C GLU A 19 20.74 -4.54 -37.67
N GLY A 20 21.68 -4.14 -38.51
CA GLY A 20 22.17 -4.95 -39.62
C GLY A 20 21.12 -5.28 -40.73
N GLY A 21 20.21 -4.36 -41.07
CA GLY A 21 19.32 -4.49 -42.25
C GLY A 21 18.24 -5.55 -42.14
N LYS A 22 18.00 -6.21 -41.01
CA LYS A 22 16.90 -7.12 -40.76
C LYS A 22 16.16 -6.74 -39.49
N ALA A 23 14.85 -6.49 -39.61
CA ALA A 23 14.01 -6.23 -38.45
C ALA A 23 13.91 -7.51 -37.58
N LYS A 24 14.47 -7.46 -36.36
CA LYS A 24 14.22 -8.48 -35.34
C LYS A 24 12.97 -8.09 -34.55
N THR A 25 11.95 -8.92 -34.63
CA THR A 25 10.77 -8.80 -33.79
C THR A 25 11.16 -9.23 -32.37
N LEU A 26 11.27 -8.30 -31.46
CA LEU A 26 11.43 -8.59 -30.03
C LEU A 26 10.14 -9.25 -29.54
N HIS A 27 10.25 -10.48 -29.05
CA HIS A 27 9.13 -11.17 -28.41
C HIS A 27 8.65 -10.39 -27.18
N PRO A 28 7.33 -10.26 -26.97
CA PRO A 28 6.76 -9.44 -25.88
C PRO A 28 6.99 -10.00 -24.46
N HIS A 29 7.77 -11.07 -24.31
CA HIS A 29 8.01 -11.71 -23.01
C HIS A 29 9.11 -11.07 -22.13
N SER A 30 9.79 -10.00 -22.57
CA SER A 30 10.82 -9.33 -21.77
C SER A 30 10.44 -7.95 -21.23
N LEU A 31 9.26 -7.44 -21.55
CA LEU A 31 8.68 -6.33 -20.82
C LEU A 31 7.97 -6.90 -19.59
N VAL A 32 8.73 -7.17 -18.54
CA VAL A 32 8.17 -7.34 -17.20
C VAL A 32 7.32 -6.09 -16.96
N SER A 33 6.00 -6.27 -17.00
CA SER A 33 5.07 -5.21 -16.63
C SER A 33 5.39 -4.78 -15.22
N MET A 34 6.11 -3.68 -15.07
CA MET A 34 6.57 -3.15 -13.78
C MET A 34 5.49 -2.30 -13.12
N VAL A 35 4.27 -2.77 -13.19
CA VAL A 35 3.17 -2.23 -12.38
C VAL A 35 3.24 -2.95 -11.04
N LEU A 36 3.69 -2.24 -10.00
CA LEU A 36 3.59 -2.72 -8.63
C LEU A 36 2.14 -2.60 -8.16
N TYR A 37 1.61 -3.68 -7.65
CA TYR A 37 0.28 -3.75 -7.05
C TYR A 37 0.36 -3.74 -5.53
N ALA A 38 -0.75 -3.42 -4.88
CA ALA A 38 -0.87 -3.41 -3.43
C ALA A 38 -0.40 -4.73 -2.79
N LYS A 39 -0.74 -5.87 -3.40
CA LYS A 39 -0.32 -7.22 -2.95
C LYS A 39 1.20 -7.44 -2.93
N ASP A 40 1.96 -6.71 -3.77
CA ASP A 40 3.41 -6.91 -3.92
C ASP A 40 4.20 -6.23 -2.80
N ILE A 41 3.58 -5.27 -2.09
CA ILE A 41 4.22 -4.47 -1.04
C ILE A 41 3.45 -4.43 0.28
N VAL A 42 2.35 -5.19 0.38
CA VAL A 42 1.54 -5.26 1.61
C VAL A 42 2.36 -5.88 2.75
N GLU A 43 2.31 -5.24 3.90
CA GLU A 43 2.88 -5.74 5.13
C GLU A 43 1.80 -6.51 5.90
N THR A 44 2.00 -7.82 6.04
CA THR A 44 1.03 -8.72 6.67
C THR A 44 1.20 -8.83 8.19
N ASP A 45 2.37 -8.42 8.72
CA ASP A 45 2.61 -8.32 10.14
C ASP A 45 2.13 -6.98 10.67
N PHE A 46 0.92 -6.94 11.21
CA PHE A 46 0.33 -5.77 11.83
C PHE A 46 -0.44 -6.15 13.11
N LEU A 47 -0.49 -5.23 14.07
CA LEU A 47 -1.22 -5.41 15.32
C LEU A 47 -2.72 -5.20 15.05
N SER A 48 -3.53 -6.20 15.42
CA SER A 48 -4.99 -6.14 15.37
C SER A 48 -5.55 -6.36 16.76
N LEU A 49 -6.43 -5.46 17.21
CA LEU A 49 -7.00 -5.45 18.56
C LEU A 49 -8.51 -5.15 18.49
N PRO A 50 -9.32 -5.69 19.41
CA PRO A 50 -10.73 -5.35 19.51
C PRO A 50 -10.93 -3.94 20.10
N PRO A 51 -12.11 -3.30 19.83
CA PRO A 51 -12.37 -1.92 20.23
C PRO A 51 -12.47 -1.69 21.74
N ASP A 52 -12.73 -2.72 22.50
CA ASP A 52 -12.80 -2.72 23.99
C ASP A 52 -11.43 -2.85 24.69
N THR A 53 -10.36 -3.03 23.90
CA THR A 53 -8.97 -3.00 24.44
C THR A 53 -8.65 -1.64 25.03
N SER A 54 -8.09 -1.60 26.25
CA SER A 54 -7.64 -0.34 26.83
C SER A 54 -6.44 0.25 26.08
N VAL A 55 -6.35 1.58 26.03
CA VAL A 55 -5.22 2.27 25.39
C VAL A 55 -3.90 1.87 26.02
N LEU A 56 -3.86 1.61 27.33
CA LEU A 56 -2.65 1.14 28.01
C LEU A 56 -2.18 -0.21 27.49
N GLN A 57 -3.10 -1.16 27.30
CA GLN A 57 -2.78 -2.48 26.73
C GLN A 57 -2.31 -2.36 25.29
N ALA A 58 -3.00 -1.57 24.48
CA ALA A 58 -2.63 -1.31 23.09
C ALA A 58 -1.25 -0.64 22.99
N ALA A 59 -0.98 0.38 23.80
CA ALA A 59 0.32 1.05 23.83
C ALA A 59 1.47 0.09 24.20
N LYS A 60 1.27 -0.79 25.18
CA LYS A 60 2.25 -1.83 25.53
C LYS A 60 2.50 -2.79 24.35
N ALA A 61 1.43 -3.24 23.69
CA ALA A 61 1.55 -4.14 22.53
C ALA A 61 2.25 -3.45 21.34
N MET A 62 1.91 -2.19 21.05
CA MET A 62 2.55 -1.37 20.02
C MET A 62 4.06 -1.17 20.31
N ALA A 63 4.41 -0.86 21.56
CA ALA A 63 5.79 -0.67 21.99
C ALA A 63 6.61 -1.96 21.85
N THR A 64 6.08 -3.10 22.33
CA THR A 64 6.75 -4.41 22.23
C THR A 64 7.00 -4.82 20.77
N ARG A 65 6.08 -4.50 19.87
CA ARG A 65 6.20 -4.86 18.44
C ARG A 65 6.86 -3.76 17.60
N HIS A 66 7.27 -2.66 18.19
CA HIS A 66 7.80 -1.48 17.49
C HIS A 66 6.88 -1.00 16.34
N GLN A 67 5.56 -1.09 16.57
CA GLN A 67 4.53 -0.67 15.62
C GLN A 67 3.79 0.55 16.14
N GLY A 68 3.85 1.67 15.42
CA GLY A 68 3.19 2.93 15.80
C GLY A 68 1.70 2.98 15.44
N PHE A 69 1.01 1.83 15.33
CA PHE A 69 -0.43 1.76 15.06
C PHE A 69 -0.98 0.37 15.41
N ALA A 70 -2.30 0.32 15.61
CA ALA A 70 -3.09 -0.90 15.68
C ALA A 70 -4.33 -0.77 14.80
N VAL A 71 -4.70 -1.82 14.08
CA VAL A 71 -5.98 -1.92 13.39
C VAL A 71 -7.01 -2.40 14.39
N VAL A 72 -8.12 -1.68 14.50
CA VAL A 72 -9.23 -2.08 15.37
C VAL A 72 -10.18 -2.94 14.55
N THR A 73 -10.41 -4.18 15.00
CA THR A 73 -11.23 -5.16 14.29
C THR A 73 -12.30 -5.76 15.19
N THR A 74 -13.42 -6.09 14.57
CA THR A 74 -14.47 -6.90 15.24
C THR A 74 -14.71 -8.18 14.45
N PRO A 75 -15.12 -9.29 15.10
CA PRO A 75 -15.39 -10.55 14.42
C PRO A 75 -16.41 -10.42 13.28
N ASP A 76 -17.45 -9.60 13.48
CA ASP A 76 -18.60 -9.52 12.56
C ASP A 76 -18.36 -8.55 11.39
N LYS A 77 -17.67 -7.43 11.64
CA LYS A 77 -17.52 -6.33 10.67
C LYS A 77 -16.11 -6.22 10.07
N GLY A 78 -15.15 -7.00 10.58
CA GLY A 78 -13.75 -6.86 10.18
C GLY A 78 -13.12 -5.56 10.71
N PRO A 79 -12.35 -4.81 9.89
CA PRO A 79 -11.71 -3.58 10.34
C PRO A 79 -12.75 -2.47 10.54
N VAL A 80 -12.80 -1.91 11.74
CA VAL A 80 -13.73 -0.84 12.12
C VAL A 80 -13.01 0.49 12.39
N GLY A 81 -11.69 0.46 12.57
CA GLY A 81 -10.91 1.66 12.84
C GLY A 81 -9.40 1.40 12.85
N ILE A 82 -8.65 2.47 13.01
CA ILE A 82 -7.21 2.45 13.24
C ILE A 82 -6.89 3.41 14.38
N VAL A 83 -5.97 3.00 15.26
CA VAL A 83 -5.41 3.85 16.31
C VAL A 83 -3.91 3.97 16.05
N THR A 84 -3.40 5.18 16.18
CA THR A 84 -1.99 5.49 15.99
C THR A 84 -1.38 6.05 17.29
N GLU A 85 -0.05 6.07 17.37
CA GLU A 85 0.66 6.76 18.43
C GLU A 85 0.25 8.23 18.59
N TRP A 86 -0.11 8.90 17.46
CA TRP A 86 -0.63 10.26 17.48
C TRP A 86 -2.01 10.35 18.15
N ASP A 87 -2.89 9.38 17.91
CA ASP A 87 -4.20 9.35 18.58
C ASP A 87 -4.05 9.19 20.09
N VAL A 88 -3.14 8.31 20.53
CA VAL A 88 -2.83 8.14 21.97
C VAL A 88 -2.31 9.44 22.56
N LEU A 89 -1.36 10.11 21.89
CA LEU A 89 -0.82 11.38 22.35
C LEU A 89 -1.91 12.46 22.41
N ALA A 90 -2.65 12.68 21.33
CA ALA A 90 -3.58 13.79 21.17
C ALA A 90 -4.88 13.61 21.97
N LYS A 91 -5.41 12.38 22.04
CA LYS A 91 -6.75 12.10 22.59
C LYS A 91 -6.73 11.54 24.02
N VAL A 92 -5.56 11.10 24.49
CA VAL A 92 -5.41 10.54 25.84
C VAL A 92 -4.42 11.37 26.66
N VAL A 93 -3.15 11.42 26.23
CA VAL A 93 -2.09 12.10 27.02
C VAL A 93 -2.35 13.60 27.10
N ALA A 94 -2.57 14.29 25.98
CA ALA A 94 -2.82 15.73 25.94
C ALA A 94 -4.14 16.14 26.64
N GLN A 95 -5.06 15.20 26.82
CA GLN A 95 -6.33 15.40 27.52
C GLN A 95 -6.29 14.92 28.97
N ALA A 96 -5.12 14.56 29.48
CA ALA A 96 -4.90 14.04 30.83
C ALA A 96 -5.87 12.88 31.20
N ARG A 97 -6.28 12.06 30.22
CA ARG A 97 -7.12 10.89 30.45
C ARG A 97 -6.27 9.71 30.90
N ASP A 98 -6.82 8.88 31.77
CA ASP A 98 -6.14 7.65 32.20
C ASP A 98 -6.20 6.57 31.09
N PRO A 99 -5.06 6.16 30.49
CA PRO A 99 -5.04 5.18 29.42
C PRO A 99 -5.52 3.78 29.83
N ALA A 100 -5.60 3.49 31.13
CA ALA A 100 -6.14 2.23 31.62
C ALA A 100 -7.67 2.14 31.49
N HIS A 101 -8.35 3.29 31.49
CA HIS A 101 -9.81 3.39 31.47
C HIS A 101 -10.36 3.90 30.13
N VAL A 102 -9.51 4.30 29.19
CA VAL A 102 -9.90 4.68 27.83
C VAL A 102 -9.77 3.48 26.89
N HIS A 103 -10.78 3.24 26.06
CA HIS A 103 -10.80 2.12 25.11
C HIS A 103 -10.47 2.58 23.69
N LEU A 104 -9.95 1.65 22.85
CA LEU A 104 -9.58 1.95 21.46
C LEU A 104 -10.76 2.48 20.65
N GLY A 105 -11.96 1.95 20.88
CA GLY A 105 -13.18 2.39 20.21
C GLY A 105 -13.51 3.86 20.39
N GLU A 106 -13.04 4.49 21.50
CA GLU A 106 -13.28 5.90 21.79
C GLU A 106 -12.33 6.84 21.03
N ILE A 107 -11.13 6.35 20.72
CA ILE A 107 -10.07 7.20 20.13
C ILE A 107 -9.74 6.84 18.70
N MET A 108 -10.21 5.69 18.19
CA MET A 108 -9.91 5.24 16.84
C MET A 108 -10.43 6.20 15.77
N THR A 109 -9.76 6.22 14.65
CA THR A 109 -10.23 6.85 13.41
C THR A 109 -10.98 5.79 12.62
N SER A 110 -12.30 5.99 12.44
CA SER A 110 -13.19 5.05 11.73
C SER A 110 -13.19 5.24 10.22
N ALA A 111 -12.74 6.40 9.71
CA ALA A 111 -12.60 6.66 8.28
C ALA A 111 -11.37 5.91 7.73
N LEU A 112 -11.53 4.62 7.46
CA LEU A 112 -10.46 3.78 6.95
C LEU A 112 -10.29 3.94 5.45
N VAL A 113 -9.07 4.24 5.01
CA VAL A 113 -8.69 4.17 3.59
C VAL A 113 -8.27 2.75 3.28
N SER A 114 -8.95 2.11 2.34
CA SER A 114 -8.65 0.74 1.93
C SER A 114 -8.64 0.57 0.43
N VAL A 115 -7.89 -0.43 -0.04
CA VAL A 115 -7.75 -0.80 -1.46
C VAL A 115 -7.84 -2.32 -1.65
N ASP A 116 -8.16 -2.73 -2.88
CA ASP A 116 -8.06 -4.13 -3.30
C ASP A 116 -6.58 -4.54 -3.47
N PRO A 117 -6.21 -5.81 -3.24
CA PRO A 117 -4.85 -6.32 -3.47
C PRO A 117 -4.28 -6.07 -4.87
N ASN A 118 -5.13 -5.99 -5.88
CA ASN A 118 -4.74 -5.75 -7.26
C ASN A 118 -4.77 -4.26 -7.67
N GLU A 119 -4.93 -3.37 -6.71
CA GLU A 119 -4.86 -1.93 -6.97
C GLU A 119 -3.41 -1.51 -7.23
N GLY A 120 -3.20 -0.63 -8.23
CA GLY A 120 -1.88 -0.09 -8.56
C GLY A 120 -1.33 0.84 -7.47
N ILE A 121 -0.03 0.78 -7.24
CA ILE A 121 0.63 1.58 -6.19
C ILE A 121 0.51 3.09 -6.43
N ASP A 122 0.46 3.51 -7.68
CA ASP A 122 0.21 4.90 -8.05
C ASP A 122 -1.13 5.42 -7.49
N ARG A 123 -2.18 4.60 -7.54
CA ARG A 123 -3.47 4.93 -6.93
C ARG A 123 -3.41 4.93 -5.41
N VAL A 124 -2.72 3.95 -4.81
CA VAL A 124 -2.50 3.92 -3.35
C VAL A 124 -1.81 5.20 -2.88
N ALA A 125 -0.76 5.64 -3.58
CA ALA A 125 -0.05 6.88 -3.26
C ALA A 125 -0.95 8.12 -3.39
N ARG A 126 -1.78 8.20 -4.45
CA ARG A 126 -2.77 9.28 -4.63
C ARG A 126 -3.80 9.32 -3.50
N LEU A 127 -4.29 8.16 -3.05
CA LEU A 127 -5.21 8.08 -1.91
C LEU A 127 -4.57 8.57 -0.63
N MET A 128 -3.31 8.16 -0.36
CA MET A 128 -2.57 8.66 0.80
C MET A 128 -2.43 10.18 0.79
N ALA A 129 -2.11 10.77 -0.36
CA ALA A 129 -1.96 12.21 -0.52
C ALA A 129 -3.30 12.95 -0.36
N LYS A 130 -4.37 12.42 -0.96
CA LYS A 130 -5.71 13.01 -0.92
C LYS A 130 -6.28 13.04 0.49
N ASP A 131 -6.15 11.93 1.22
CA ASP A 131 -6.78 11.74 2.53
C ASP A 131 -5.83 12.10 3.69
N GLY A 132 -4.62 12.59 3.37
CA GLY A 132 -3.60 12.97 4.36
C GLY A 132 -3.14 11.80 5.24
N THR A 133 -3.31 10.56 4.77
CA THR A 133 -2.93 9.36 5.51
C THR A 133 -1.61 8.78 5.03
N ARG A 134 -0.85 8.20 5.94
CA ARG A 134 0.40 7.47 5.64
C ARG A 134 0.22 5.95 5.67
N ARG A 135 -1.02 5.47 5.83
CA ARG A 135 -1.36 4.05 5.93
C ARG A 135 -2.64 3.77 5.16
N VAL A 136 -2.62 2.70 4.37
CA VAL A 136 -3.78 2.22 3.60
C VAL A 136 -3.94 0.73 3.90
N LEU A 137 -5.14 0.31 4.22
CA LEU A 137 -5.45 -1.11 4.43
C LEU A 137 -5.60 -1.81 3.08
N VAL A 138 -5.06 -3.02 2.99
CA VAL A 138 -5.36 -3.92 1.87
C VAL A 138 -6.44 -4.88 2.35
N VAL A 139 -7.61 -4.82 1.71
CA VAL A 139 -8.79 -5.57 2.14
C VAL A 139 -9.29 -6.46 0.99
N LYS A 140 -9.55 -7.72 1.28
CA LYS A 140 -10.18 -8.65 0.35
C LYS A 140 -11.28 -9.42 1.07
N ASN A 141 -12.48 -9.48 0.49
CA ASN A 141 -13.63 -10.19 1.08
C ASN A 141 -13.89 -9.77 2.54
N ALA A 142 -13.91 -8.47 2.81
CA ALA A 142 -14.07 -7.88 4.15
C ALA A 142 -12.99 -8.26 5.19
N LYS A 143 -11.91 -8.93 4.78
CA LYS A 143 -10.78 -9.27 5.65
C LYS A 143 -9.58 -8.39 5.33
N VAL A 144 -8.90 -7.89 6.38
CA VAL A 144 -7.63 -7.18 6.23
C VAL A 144 -6.55 -8.19 5.88
N MET A 145 -5.93 -8.01 4.72
CA MET A 145 -4.76 -8.77 4.30
C MET A 145 -3.48 -8.19 4.88
N GLY A 146 -3.46 -6.89 5.09
CA GLY A 146 -2.32 -6.17 5.63
C GLY A 146 -2.44 -4.68 5.47
N VAL A 147 -1.34 -3.98 5.72
CA VAL A 147 -1.23 -2.52 5.67
C VAL A 147 -0.10 -2.11 4.74
N ILE A 148 -0.33 -1.11 3.91
CA ILE A 148 0.72 -0.44 3.14
C ILE A 148 1.05 0.86 3.85
N ARG A 149 2.32 1.09 4.14
CA ARG A 149 2.83 2.33 4.71
C ARG A 149 3.53 3.17 3.64
N ALA A 150 3.40 4.50 3.70
CA ALA A 150 4.06 5.38 2.74
C ALA A 150 5.58 5.12 2.65
N ARG A 151 6.24 4.85 3.78
CA ARG A 151 7.68 4.50 3.81
C ARG A 151 8.03 3.25 3.01
N THR A 152 7.11 2.27 2.95
CA THR A 152 7.31 1.02 2.20
C THR A 152 7.23 1.27 0.71
N ILE A 153 6.30 2.14 0.28
CA ILE A 153 6.25 2.60 -1.12
C ILE A 153 7.57 3.26 -1.50
N LEU A 154 8.07 4.20 -0.69
CA LEU A 154 9.31 4.91 -0.96
C LEU A 154 10.52 3.98 -1.02
N ALA A 155 10.61 3.01 -0.11
CA ALA A 155 11.69 2.02 -0.12
C ALA A 155 11.67 1.18 -1.41
N ARG A 156 10.51 0.68 -1.82
CA ARG A 156 10.35 -0.11 -3.05
C ARG A 156 10.64 0.68 -4.32
N MET A 157 10.25 1.96 -4.36
CA MET A 157 10.59 2.84 -5.48
C MET A 157 12.11 3.05 -5.58
N ARG A 158 12.81 3.20 -4.46
CA ARG A 158 14.26 3.31 -4.45
C ARG A 158 14.93 2.06 -5.01
N ASP A 159 14.56 0.87 -4.51
CA ASP A 159 15.07 -0.41 -5.00
C ASP A 159 14.87 -0.56 -6.50
N TYR A 160 13.73 -0.08 -7.00
CA TYR A 160 13.42 -0.07 -8.42
C TYR A 160 14.36 0.83 -9.24
N ILE A 161 14.53 2.08 -8.82
CA ILE A 161 15.42 3.04 -9.48
C ILE A 161 16.84 2.49 -9.53
N ASP A 162 17.33 1.92 -8.43
CA ASP A 162 18.66 1.34 -8.35
C ASP A 162 18.82 0.16 -9.32
N SER A 163 17.81 -0.70 -9.42
CA SER A 163 17.78 -1.84 -10.35
C SER A 163 17.81 -1.39 -11.81
N VAL A 164 16.99 -0.40 -12.19
CA VAL A 164 16.95 0.15 -13.55
C VAL A 164 18.26 0.83 -13.91
N SER A 165 18.82 1.62 -13.00
CA SER A 165 20.13 2.28 -13.19
C SER A 165 21.24 1.27 -13.41
N ALA A 166 21.27 0.18 -12.65
CA ALA A 166 22.24 -0.90 -12.84
C ALA A 166 22.08 -1.63 -14.19
N GLN A 167 20.83 -1.80 -14.68
CA GLN A 167 20.58 -2.39 -16.00
C GLN A 167 21.07 -1.49 -17.12
N ILE A 168 20.79 -0.18 -17.03
CA ILE A 168 21.27 0.81 -18.01
C ILE A 168 22.81 0.82 -18.04
N ALA A 169 23.45 0.87 -16.88
CA ALA A 169 24.91 0.88 -16.80
C ALA A 169 25.54 -0.36 -17.46
N ARG A 170 24.94 -1.56 -17.28
CA ARG A 170 25.41 -2.78 -17.95
C ARG A 170 25.21 -2.77 -19.46
N SER A 171 24.14 -2.14 -19.95
CA SER A 171 23.86 -2.04 -21.39
C SER A 171 24.77 -1.05 -22.12
N GLN A 172 25.45 -0.16 -21.39
CA GLN A 172 26.40 0.81 -21.94
C GLN A 172 27.85 0.34 -21.91
N LEU A 173 28.15 -0.87 -21.42
CA LEU A 173 29.50 -1.44 -21.54
C LEU A 173 29.78 -1.75 -23.01
N PRO A 174 30.83 -1.18 -23.61
CA PRO A 174 31.20 -1.49 -24.98
C PRO A 174 31.58 -2.97 -25.08
N LEU A 175 31.01 -3.66 -26.05
CA LEU A 175 31.45 -4.98 -26.46
C LEU A 175 32.77 -4.80 -27.20
N PHE A 176 33.91 -4.92 -26.48
CA PHE A 176 35.23 -5.07 -27.09
C PHE A 176 35.53 -6.55 -27.25
#